data_aecc95192e913cb1bd829939540a8fa4
#
_entry.id   aecc95192e913cb1bd829939540a8fa4
#
_cell.length_a   1.000
_cell.length_b   1.000
_cell.length_c   1.000
_cell.angle_alpha   90.00
_cell.angle_beta   90.00
_cell.angle_gamma   90.00
#
_symmetry.space_group_name_H-M   'P 1'
#
loop_
_entity.id
_entity.type
_entity.pdbx_description
1 polymer ?
#
loop_
_entity_poly.entity_id
_entity_poly.type
_entity_poly.pdbx_seq_one_letter_code
_entity_poly.pdbx_strand_id
1 'polypeptide(L)'
;VDSETRFINLQIGLGLAAVIGHIFPIWAQFRGGKGIATLFGMVLGIQPIVAVCCVGVFLLVLYLTRFVSLSSILASVAFPVFILVIFNEPEHLYRIFAIAVGLLVLLTHQKNISRLLKGSESKVPIFKYRDRRRNRRRSSSQH
;
A
#
# COMPACT_ATOMS: atom_id res chain seq x y z
N VAL A 1 -27.06 -18.24 4.83
CA VAL A 1 -25.80 -17.59 4.39
C VAL A 1 -25.35 -18.36 3.16
N ASP A 2 -25.35 -17.70 2.01
CA ASP A 2 -24.97 -18.28 0.74
C ASP A 2 -23.52 -18.76 0.72
N SER A 3 -23.22 -19.74 -0.15
CA SER A 3 -21.86 -20.27 -0.30
C SER A 3 -20.84 -19.17 -0.68
N GLU A 4 -21.26 -18.19 -1.47
CA GLU A 4 -20.43 -17.04 -1.84
C GLU A 4 -20.06 -16.16 -0.64
N THR A 5 -21.03 -15.82 0.21
CA THR A 5 -20.76 -15.04 1.44
C THR A 5 -19.80 -15.78 2.37
N ARG A 6 -19.94 -17.10 2.52
CA ARG A 6 -19.00 -17.91 3.32
C ARG A 6 -17.59 -17.89 2.72
N PHE A 7 -17.48 -17.96 1.42
CA PHE A 7 -16.19 -17.93 0.73
C PHE A 7 -15.50 -16.57 0.89
N ILE A 8 -16.22 -15.46 0.70
CA ILE A 8 -15.71 -14.09 0.93
C ILE A 8 -15.27 -13.92 2.39
N ASN A 9 -16.06 -14.35 3.35
CA ASN A 9 -15.73 -14.26 4.77
C ASN A 9 -14.45 -15.05 5.11
N LEU A 10 -14.27 -16.24 4.53
CA LEU A 10 -13.07 -17.03 4.69
C LEU A 10 -11.84 -16.32 4.09
N GLN A 11 -11.97 -15.77 2.89
CA GLN A 11 -10.90 -15.00 2.25
C GLN A 11 -10.48 -13.79 3.07
N ILE A 12 -11.45 -13.02 3.61
CA ILE A 12 -11.18 -11.88 4.49
C ILE A 12 -10.48 -12.34 5.77
N GLY A 13 -10.95 -13.42 6.39
CA GLY A 13 -10.34 -13.96 7.62
C GLY A 13 -8.89 -14.41 7.41
N LEU A 14 -8.63 -15.17 6.35
CA LEU A 14 -7.28 -15.62 5.99
C LEU A 14 -6.37 -14.45 5.62
N GLY A 15 -6.88 -13.48 4.88
CA GLY A 15 -6.15 -12.28 4.51
C GLY A 15 -5.79 -11.43 5.72
N LEU A 16 -6.71 -11.21 6.65
CA LEU A 16 -6.42 -10.51 7.91
C LEU A 16 -5.37 -11.24 8.74
N ALA A 17 -5.46 -12.56 8.85
CA ALA A 17 -4.44 -13.36 9.55
C ALA A 17 -3.05 -13.18 8.92
N ALA A 18 -2.97 -13.18 7.59
CA ALA A 18 -1.73 -12.94 6.85
C ALA A 18 -1.17 -11.53 7.10
N VAL A 19 -2.03 -10.51 7.12
CA VAL A 19 -1.62 -9.11 7.38
C VAL A 19 -1.12 -8.96 8.82
N ILE A 20 -1.83 -9.50 9.80
CA ILE A 20 -1.43 -9.47 11.21
C ILE A 20 -0.08 -10.19 11.38
N GLY A 21 0.08 -11.37 10.77
CA GLY A 21 1.33 -12.12 10.81
C GLY A 21 2.50 -11.37 10.15
N HIS A 22 2.24 -10.57 9.12
CA HIS A 22 3.26 -9.74 8.49
C HIS A 22 3.67 -8.54 9.34
N ILE A 23 2.71 -7.91 10.03
CA ILE A 23 2.97 -6.74 10.89
C ILE A 23 3.64 -7.18 12.20
N PHE A 24 3.21 -8.31 12.76
CA PHE A 24 3.71 -8.88 14.02
C PHE A 24 4.33 -10.25 13.84
N PRO A 25 5.44 -10.39 13.08
CA PRO A 25 6.03 -11.70 12.82
C PRO A 25 6.76 -12.20 14.07
N ILE A 26 6.19 -13.20 14.75
CA ILE A 26 6.75 -13.80 15.97
C ILE A 26 8.16 -14.36 15.70
N TRP A 27 8.32 -15.08 14.59
CA TRP A 27 9.59 -15.71 14.18
C TRP A 27 10.69 -14.71 13.79
N ALA A 28 10.33 -13.49 13.42
CA ALA A 28 11.28 -12.41 13.10
C ALA A 28 11.44 -11.42 14.25
N GLN A 29 11.22 -11.84 15.49
CA GLN A 29 11.32 -11.01 16.69
C GLN A 29 10.52 -9.70 16.59
N PHE A 30 9.32 -9.79 16.03
CA PHE A 30 8.40 -8.67 15.80
C PHE A 30 8.97 -7.54 14.90
N ARG A 31 10.00 -7.82 14.11
CA ARG A 31 10.53 -6.90 13.10
C ARG A 31 9.78 -7.08 11.78
N GLY A 32 8.51 -6.71 11.78
CA GLY A 32 7.64 -6.79 10.61
C GLY A 32 7.67 -5.52 9.76
N GLY A 33 7.07 -5.63 8.57
CA GLY A 33 6.82 -4.50 7.69
C GLY A 33 5.51 -3.77 8.01
N LYS A 34 5.06 -2.91 7.07
CA LYS A 34 3.80 -2.16 7.21
C LYS A 34 2.58 -2.88 6.63
N GLY A 35 2.76 -4.10 6.14
CA GLY A 35 1.68 -4.92 5.60
C GLY A 35 1.12 -4.51 4.24
N ILE A 36 1.64 -3.46 3.61
CA ILE A 36 1.10 -2.91 2.35
C ILE A 36 1.06 -3.94 1.22
N ALA A 37 2.16 -4.67 1.01
CA ALA A 37 2.24 -5.68 -0.05
C ALA A 37 1.28 -6.85 0.21
N THR A 38 1.13 -7.27 1.46
CA THR A 38 0.21 -8.33 1.88
C THR A 38 -1.25 -7.89 1.69
N LEU A 39 -1.57 -6.65 2.11
CA LEU A 39 -2.89 -6.05 1.88
C LEU A 39 -3.21 -5.94 0.39
N PHE A 40 -2.26 -5.49 -0.40
CA PHE A 40 -2.43 -5.41 -1.85
C PHE A 40 -2.70 -6.78 -2.47
N GLY A 41 -1.92 -7.81 -2.11
CA GLY A 41 -2.13 -9.18 -2.58
C GLY A 41 -3.51 -9.73 -2.19
N MET A 42 -3.97 -9.44 -0.98
CA MET A 42 -5.30 -9.81 -0.50
C MET A 42 -6.40 -9.11 -1.30
N VAL A 43 -6.32 -7.79 -1.48
CA VAL A 43 -7.31 -7.02 -2.25
C VAL A 43 -7.32 -7.46 -3.71
N LEU A 44 -6.15 -7.77 -4.29
CA LEU A 44 -6.05 -8.30 -5.65
C LEU A 44 -6.75 -9.66 -5.80
N GLY A 45 -6.67 -10.52 -4.78
CA GLY A 45 -7.34 -11.81 -4.79
C GLY A 45 -8.87 -11.75 -4.63
N ILE A 46 -9.38 -10.75 -3.88
CA ILE A 46 -10.81 -10.62 -3.59
C ILE A 46 -11.51 -9.69 -4.61
N GLN A 47 -10.89 -8.55 -4.91
CA GLN A 47 -11.46 -7.50 -5.76
C GLN A 47 -10.38 -6.93 -6.71
N PRO A 48 -10.03 -7.64 -7.80
CA PRO A 48 -8.92 -7.25 -8.68
C PRO A 48 -9.13 -5.87 -9.32
N ILE A 49 -10.36 -5.49 -9.65
CA ILE A 49 -10.66 -4.17 -10.24
C ILE A 49 -10.33 -3.05 -9.26
N VAL A 50 -10.74 -3.18 -7.99
CA VAL A 50 -10.41 -2.21 -6.94
C VAL A 50 -8.91 -2.14 -6.69
N ALA A 51 -8.23 -3.30 -6.69
CA ALA A 51 -6.78 -3.35 -6.55
C ALA A 51 -6.06 -2.55 -7.65
N VAL A 52 -6.49 -2.73 -8.92
CA VAL A 52 -5.94 -1.97 -10.06
C VAL A 52 -6.20 -0.46 -9.91
N CYS A 53 -7.38 -0.06 -9.46
CA CYS A 53 -7.68 1.35 -9.18
C CYS A 53 -6.77 1.92 -8.08
N CYS A 54 -6.53 1.17 -7.01
CA CYS A 54 -5.61 1.58 -5.94
C CYS A 54 -4.15 1.70 -6.43
N VAL A 55 -3.71 0.79 -7.31
CA VAL A 55 -2.40 0.91 -7.98
C VAL A 55 -2.34 2.17 -8.83
N GLY A 56 -3.39 2.50 -9.56
CA GLY A 56 -3.49 3.73 -10.33
C GLY A 56 -3.30 4.97 -9.45
N VAL A 57 -3.98 5.03 -8.30
CA VAL A 57 -3.81 6.11 -7.31
C VAL A 57 -2.38 6.13 -6.79
N PHE A 58 -1.83 4.97 -6.40
CA PHE A 58 -0.46 4.87 -5.91
C PHE A 58 0.55 5.41 -6.92
N LEU A 59 0.49 4.96 -8.17
CA LEU A 59 1.41 5.39 -9.23
C LEU A 59 1.27 6.88 -9.56
N LEU A 60 0.04 7.39 -9.61
CA LEU A 60 -0.22 8.81 -9.85
C LEU A 60 0.40 9.68 -8.76
N VAL A 61 0.15 9.36 -7.49
CA VAL A 61 0.71 10.09 -6.36
C VAL A 61 2.23 9.97 -6.31
N LEU A 62 2.78 8.78 -6.59
CA LEU A 62 4.22 8.56 -6.66
C LEU A 62 4.88 9.40 -7.75
N TYR A 63 4.27 9.47 -8.92
CA TYR A 63 4.76 10.28 -10.03
C TYR A 63 4.77 11.77 -9.69
N LEU A 64 3.69 12.27 -9.07
CA LEU A 64 3.56 13.69 -8.72
C LEU A 64 4.44 14.10 -7.54
N THR A 65 4.52 13.27 -6.49
CA THR A 65 5.14 13.66 -5.21
C THR A 65 6.50 13.02 -4.96
N ARG A 66 6.78 11.88 -5.56
CA ARG A 66 7.97 11.03 -5.34
C ARG A 66 8.08 10.47 -3.91
N PHE A 67 7.01 10.51 -3.13
CA PHE A 67 6.97 9.91 -1.80
C PHE A 67 6.24 8.58 -1.83
N VAL A 68 6.93 7.46 -1.61
CA VAL A 68 6.32 6.11 -1.53
C VAL A 68 5.34 6.02 -0.38
N SER A 69 5.68 6.58 0.77
CA SER A 69 4.81 6.56 1.96
C SER A 69 3.51 7.31 1.71
N LEU A 70 3.56 8.51 1.11
CA LEU A 70 2.36 9.27 0.77
C LEU A 70 1.50 8.53 -0.25
N SER A 71 2.13 7.92 -1.26
CA SER A 71 1.44 7.11 -2.27
C SER A 71 0.70 5.92 -1.66
N SER A 72 1.36 5.20 -0.73
CA SER A 72 0.75 4.08 -0.01
C SER A 72 -0.41 4.52 0.87
N ILE A 73 -0.26 5.63 1.59
CA ILE A 73 -1.31 6.20 2.45
C ILE A 73 -2.52 6.58 1.62
N LEU A 74 -2.34 7.35 0.54
CA LEU A 74 -3.45 7.80 -0.29
C LEU A 74 -4.14 6.65 -1.04
N ALA A 75 -3.39 5.67 -1.54
CA ALA A 75 -3.98 4.46 -2.14
C ALA A 75 -4.81 3.67 -1.12
N SER A 76 -4.35 3.58 0.13
CA SER A 76 -5.07 2.87 1.19
C SER A 76 -6.30 3.61 1.69
N VAL A 77 -6.31 4.94 1.66
CA VAL A 77 -7.51 5.75 1.93
C VAL A 77 -8.48 5.70 0.76
N ALA A 78 -8.00 5.63 -0.47
CA ALA A 78 -8.83 5.46 -1.66
C ALA A 78 -9.56 4.10 -1.66
N PHE A 79 -8.98 3.06 -1.07
CA PHE A 79 -9.58 1.73 -1.02
C PHE A 79 -10.99 1.72 -0.41
N PRO A 80 -11.24 2.19 0.84
CA PRO A 80 -12.59 2.27 1.37
C PRO A 80 -13.50 3.21 0.57
N VAL A 81 -12.98 4.28 -0.02
CA VAL A 81 -13.77 5.16 -0.89
C VAL A 81 -14.27 4.41 -2.12
N PHE A 82 -13.41 3.63 -2.79
CA PHE A 82 -13.83 2.80 -3.91
C PHE A 82 -14.91 1.80 -3.49
N ILE A 83 -14.71 1.07 -2.40
CA ILE A 83 -15.65 0.05 -1.91
C ILE A 83 -17.00 0.66 -1.52
N LEU A 84 -17.01 1.77 -0.77
CA LEU A 84 -18.22 2.33 -0.19
C LEU A 84 -18.99 3.23 -1.15
N VAL A 85 -18.28 4.00 -1.98
CA VAL A 85 -18.89 5.07 -2.79
C VAL A 85 -19.00 4.69 -4.26
N ILE A 86 -17.92 4.17 -4.85
CA ILE A 86 -17.88 3.93 -6.30
C ILE A 86 -18.51 2.59 -6.66
N PHE A 87 -18.09 1.52 -5.98
CA PHE A 87 -18.60 0.18 -6.25
C PHE A 87 -19.84 -0.16 -5.40
N ASN A 88 -20.12 0.63 -4.35
CA ASN A 88 -21.25 0.46 -3.44
C ASN A 88 -21.45 -1.01 -3.03
N GLU A 89 -20.38 -1.62 -2.56
CA GLU A 89 -20.32 -3.04 -2.19
C GLU A 89 -21.44 -3.38 -1.19
N PRO A 90 -22.32 -4.34 -1.48
CA PRO A 90 -23.44 -4.67 -0.60
C PRO A 90 -23.01 -5.40 0.68
N GLU A 91 -21.88 -6.11 0.64
CA GLU A 91 -21.44 -6.98 1.74
C GLU A 91 -20.90 -6.16 2.92
N HIS A 92 -21.61 -6.20 4.05
CA HIS A 92 -21.27 -5.40 5.23
C HIS A 92 -19.88 -5.71 5.79
N LEU A 93 -19.50 -7.00 5.83
CA LEU A 93 -18.19 -7.40 6.35
C LEU A 93 -17.06 -6.83 5.51
N TYR A 94 -17.24 -6.80 4.18
CA TYR A 94 -16.25 -6.25 3.27
C TYR A 94 -16.11 -4.72 3.42
N ARG A 95 -17.23 -4.02 3.67
CA ARG A 95 -17.23 -2.56 3.96
C ARG A 95 -16.48 -2.26 5.27
N ILE A 96 -16.75 -3.02 6.34
CA ILE A 96 -16.03 -2.90 7.61
C ILE A 96 -14.54 -3.18 7.43
N PHE A 97 -14.22 -4.25 6.70
CA PHE A 97 -12.84 -4.59 6.35
C PHE A 97 -12.11 -3.45 5.63
N ALA A 98 -12.74 -2.83 4.62
CA ALA A 98 -12.15 -1.73 3.87
C ALA A 98 -11.81 -0.53 4.76
N ILE A 99 -12.71 -0.17 5.68
CA ILE A 99 -12.46 0.91 6.66
C ILE A 99 -11.32 0.52 7.61
N ALA A 100 -11.33 -0.72 8.13
CA ALA A 100 -10.29 -1.21 9.02
C ALA A 100 -8.89 -1.19 8.37
N VAL A 101 -8.79 -1.56 7.09
CA VAL A 101 -7.54 -1.48 6.30
C VAL A 101 -7.05 -0.05 6.21
N GLY A 102 -7.91 0.91 5.86
CA GLY A 102 -7.54 2.32 5.78
C GLY A 102 -6.98 2.84 7.10
N LEU A 103 -7.66 2.54 8.22
CA LEU A 103 -7.20 2.92 9.56
C LEU A 103 -5.88 2.24 9.94
N LEU A 104 -5.74 0.94 9.68
CA LEU A 104 -4.53 0.19 9.96
C LEU A 104 -3.31 0.78 9.23
N VAL A 105 -3.47 1.16 7.97
CA VAL A 105 -2.39 1.78 7.20
C VAL A 105 -2.02 3.14 7.77
N LEU A 106 -2.98 3.97 8.16
CA LEU A 106 -2.70 5.25 8.84
C LEU A 106 -1.91 5.03 10.14
N LEU A 107 -2.31 4.05 10.95
CA LEU A 107 -1.62 3.70 12.20
C LEU A 107 -0.19 3.20 11.96
N THR A 108 0.03 2.34 10.96
CA THR A 108 1.37 1.82 10.66
C THR A 108 2.27 2.86 9.98
N HIS A 109 1.71 3.95 9.45
CA HIS A 109 2.43 5.02 8.78
C HIS A 109 2.59 6.31 9.61
N GLN A 110 2.26 6.31 10.89
CA GLN A 110 2.35 7.51 11.76
C GLN A 110 3.70 8.22 11.69
N LYS A 111 4.81 7.46 11.74
CA LYS A 111 6.17 8.01 11.62
C LYS A 111 6.43 8.64 10.24
N ASN A 112 5.87 8.07 9.18
CA ASN A 112 5.98 8.63 7.83
C ASN A 112 5.16 9.89 7.71
N ILE A 113 3.94 9.92 8.26
CA ILE A 113 3.08 11.11 8.30
C ILE A 113 3.79 12.25 9.03
N SER A 114 4.38 11.98 10.20
CA SER A 114 5.17 12.98 10.94
C SER A 114 6.34 13.52 10.12
N ARG A 115 7.08 12.65 9.40
CA ARG A 115 8.19 13.08 8.53
C ARG A 115 7.71 13.88 7.30
N LEU A 116 6.57 13.51 6.72
CA LEU A 116 5.96 14.27 5.62
C LEU A 116 5.59 15.69 6.06
N LEU A 117 4.95 15.83 7.23
CA LEU A 117 4.57 17.13 7.80
C LEU A 117 5.79 18.00 8.15
N LYS A 118 6.89 17.39 8.59
CA LYS A 118 8.16 18.07 8.89
C LYS A 118 9.04 18.31 7.67
N GLY A 119 8.64 17.83 6.47
CA GLY A 119 9.44 17.91 5.25
C GLY A 119 10.71 17.06 5.25
N SER A 120 10.82 16.08 6.16
CA SER A 120 11.99 15.21 6.32
C SER A 120 11.83 13.80 5.71
N GLU A 121 10.72 13.52 5.03
CA GLU A 121 10.50 12.24 4.35
C GLU A 121 11.37 12.11 3.10
N SER A 122 11.92 10.91 2.87
CA SER A 122 12.81 10.65 1.73
C SER A 122 12.04 10.49 0.42
N LYS A 123 12.50 11.15 -0.64
CA LYS A 123 11.95 11.02 -2.01
C LYS A 123 12.66 9.92 -2.78
N VAL A 124 11.90 9.20 -3.63
CA VAL A 124 12.48 8.24 -4.55
C VAL A 124 13.20 8.97 -5.68
N PRO A 125 14.48 8.65 -5.96
CA PRO A 125 15.24 9.27 -7.05
C PRO A 125 14.87 8.63 -8.40
N ILE A 126 13.72 8.97 -8.97
CA ILE A 126 13.24 8.39 -10.24
C ILE A 126 14.19 8.72 -11.43
N PHE A 127 14.99 9.79 -11.34
CA PHE A 127 15.87 10.25 -12.44
C PHE A 127 17.38 10.18 -12.14
N LYS A 128 17.82 9.72 -10.97
CA LYS A 128 19.25 9.72 -10.60
C LYS A 128 20.12 8.68 -11.34
N TYR A 129 19.50 7.73 -12.05
CA TYR A 129 20.26 6.71 -12.79
C TYR A 129 20.98 7.26 -14.04
N ARG A 130 20.49 8.37 -14.60
CA ARG A 130 21.05 8.97 -15.83
C ARG A 130 22.34 9.75 -15.57
N ASP A 131 22.49 10.38 -14.40
CA ASP A 131 23.67 11.20 -14.08
C ASP A 131 24.91 10.38 -13.69
N ARG A 132 24.74 9.21 -13.05
CA ARG A 132 25.89 8.36 -12.67
C ARG A 132 26.63 7.79 -13.90
N ARG A 133 25.92 7.49 -14.99
CA ARG A 133 26.55 7.03 -16.24
C ARG A 133 27.28 8.17 -16.96
N ARG A 134 26.79 9.40 -16.87
CA ARG A 134 27.40 10.57 -17.52
C ARG A 134 28.70 10.97 -16.81
N ASN A 135 28.72 10.90 -15.47
CA ASN A 135 29.92 11.20 -14.69
C ASN A 135 31.00 10.11 -14.83
N ARG A 136 30.65 8.83 -14.92
CA ARG A 136 31.62 7.75 -15.18
C ARG A 136 32.29 7.88 -16.57
N ARG A 137 31.54 8.32 -17.59
CA ARG A 137 32.11 8.55 -18.93
C ARG A 137 33.04 9.77 -18.99
N ARG A 138 32.82 10.79 -18.15
CA ARG A 138 33.70 11.97 -18.07
C ARG A 138 35.01 11.67 -17.33
N SER A 139 35.00 10.81 -16.31
CA SER A 139 36.22 10.43 -15.60
C SER A 139 37.11 9.44 -16.39
N SER A 140 36.53 8.63 -17.29
CA SER A 140 37.29 7.71 -18.14
C SER A 140 37.88 8.35 -19.41
N SER A 141 37.52 9.59 -19.75
CA SER A 141 38.07 10.34 -20.89
C SER A 141 39.20 11.32 -20.52
N GLN A 142 39.61 11.32 -19.24
CA GLN A 142 40.70 12.18 -18.72
C GLN A 142 41.98 11.38 -18.38
N HIS A 143 42.04 10.12 -18.75
CA HIS A 143 43.21 9.25 -18.74
C HIS A 143 43.45 8.75 -20.17
#